data_69c853780bf9bc18c585e701153c587d
#
_entry.id   69c853780bf9bc18c585e701153c587d
#
_cell.length_a   1.000
_cell.length_b   1.000
_cell.length_c   1.000
_cell.angle_alpha   90.00
_cell.angle_beta   90.00
_cell.angle_gamma   90.00
#
_symmetry.space_group_name_H-M   'P 1'
#
loop_
_entity.id
_entity.type
_entity.pdbx_description
1 polymer ?
#
loop_
_entity_poly.entity_id
_entity_poly.type
_entity_poly.pdbx_seq_one_letter_code
_entity_poly.pdbx_strand_id
1 'polypeptide(L)'
;SQAIAGVQVAVSANSPLFMGHKLWHESRIPVFKQSIDTRTKELINQGVRPRVWFGERWITSVFDLFEENVRYFSPLLPEGRADAGAPFMNGDNPGLHYLNLHNGTIWRWNRAIYDPAGELSHIRVENRLLPAGPTVKDLVADAAFYYGLVKALGNQTRPVWSRLSFEAANRNFIAGARNGIEAEVEWPTLGTVPVAELAEKYLLELAAEGLASLDVDT
;
A
#
# COMPACT_ATOMS: atom_id res chain seq x y z
N SER A 1 6.84 -2.39 -0.18
CA SER A 1 5.77 -1.53 -0.73
C SER A 1 5.52 -0.29 0.12
N GLN A 2 5.18 -0.41 1.40
CA GLN A 2 4.72 0.71 2.25
C GLN A 2 5.78 1.82 2.41
N ALA A 3 7.06 1.49 2.49
CA ALA A 3 8.15 2.47 2.65
C ALA A 3 8.32 3.41 1.45
N ILE A 4 7.94 2.96 0.26
CA ILE A 4 8.05 3.73 -0.98
C ILE A 4 6.73 4.40 -1.38
N ALA A 5 5.69 4.28 -0.55
CA ALA A 5 4.34 4.77 -0.85
C ALA A 5 4.30 6.25 -1.24
N GLY A 6 5.05 7.09 -0.52
CA GLY A 6 5.12 8.52 -0.78
C GLY A 6 5.74 8.84 -2.14
N VAL A 7 6.84 8.18 -2.47
CA VAL A 7 7.51 8.36 -3.76
C VAL A 7 6.63 7.89 -4.91
N GLN A 8 6.03 6.69 -4.79
CA GLN A 8 5.13 6.15 -5.83
C GLN A 8 4.00 7.12 -6.17
N VAL A 9 3.29 7.60 -5.13
CA VAL A 9 2.20 8.55 -5.35
C VAL A 9 2.70 9.86 -5.92
N ALA A 10 3.87 10.35 -5.48
CA ALA A 10 4.40 11.63 -5.93
C ALA A 10 4.77 11.62 -7.42
N VAL A 11 5.43 10.56 -7.90
CA VAL A 11 5.88 10.48 -9.31
C VAL A 11 4.74 10.20 -10.28
N SER A 12 3.66 9.55 -9.81
CA SER A 12 2.52 9.16 -10.64
C SER A 12 1.27 10.03 -10.46
N ALA A 13 1.31 11.04 -9.58
CA ALA A 13 0.18 11.92 -9.27
C ALA A 13 -0.35 12.63 -10.51
N ASN A 14 -1.64 12.44 -10.84
CA ASN A 14 -2.25 13.00 -12.05
C ASN A 14 -3.72 13.39 -11.90
N SER A 15 -4.23 13.49 -10.67
CA SER A 15 -5.64 13.84 -10.42
C SER A 15 -5.79 15.13 -9.60
N PRO A 16 -5.34 16.29 -10.12
CA PRO A 16 -5.30 17.53 -9.33
C PRO A 16 -6.66 18.23 -9.18
N LEU A 17 -7.66 17.83 -9.95
CA LEU A 17 -8.96 18.50 -9.98
C LEU A 17 -10.04 17.63 -9.31
N PHE A 18 -10.85 18.30 -8.47
CA PHE A 18 -12.05 17.73 -7.89
C PHE A 18 -13.18 18.75 -7.94
N MET A 19 -14.29 18.42 -8.57
CA MET A 19 -15.47 19.31 -8.74
C MET A 19 -15.12 20.70 -9.30
N GLY A 20 -14.17 20.75 -10.25
CA GLY A 20 -13.72 22.01 -10.87
C GLY A 20 -12.69 22.81 -10.06
N HIS A 21 -12.29 22.36 -8.89
CA HIS A 21 -11.30 23.01 -8.05
C HIS A 21 -10.00 22.22 -8.01
N LYS A 22 -8.87 22.92 -8.01
CA LYS A 22 -7.56 22.33 -7.73
C LYS A 22 -7.51 21.96 -6.25
N LEU A 23 -7.23 20.68 -5.97
CA LEU A 23 -7.15 20.15 -4.61
C LEU A 23 -5.71 19.69 -4.33
N TRP A 24 -5.44 18.39 -4.19
CA TRP A 24 -4.10 17.85 -4.08
C TRP A 24 -3.62 17.41 -5.46
N HIS A 25 -2.32 17.18 -5.64
CA HIS A 25 -1.81 16.63 -6.91
C HIS A 25 -2.40 15.23 -7.19
N GLU A 26 -2.68 14.46 -6.14
CA GLU A 26 -3.43 13.21 -6.21
C GLU A 26 -4.70 13.31 -5.33
N SER A 27 -5.72 13.98 -5.84
CA SER A 27 -6.99 14.22 -5.13
C SER A 27 -7.77 12.95 -4.82
N ARG A 28 -7.52 11.84 -5.54
CA ARG A 28 -8.11 10.52 -5.26
C ARG A 28 -7.86 10.10 -3.80
N ILE A 29 -6.71 10.40 -3.24
CA ILE A 29 -6.34 10.00 -1.89
C ILE A 29 -7.27 10.60 -0.83
N PRO A 30 -7.41 11.93 -0.68
CA PRO A 30 -8.33 12.49 0.30
C PRO A 30 -9.79 12.21 -0.02
N VAL A 31 -10.18 12.17 -1.30
CA VAL A 31 -11.56 11.87 -1.70
C VAL A 31 -11.94 10.45 -1.29
N PHE A 32 -11.09 9.46 -1.58
CA PHE A 32 -11.34 8.08 -1.19
C PHE A 32 -11.42 7.91 0.34
N LYS A 33 -10.50 8.55 1.08
CA LYS A 33 -10.54 8.52 2.56
C LYS A 33 -11.84 9.05 3.14
N GLN A 34 -12.43 10.06 2.52
CA GLN A 34 -13.66 10.69 3.01
C GLN A 34 -14.92 10.00 2.51
N SER A 35 -14.94 9.52 1.26
CA SER A 35 -16.14 8.96 0.63
C SER A 35 -16.64 7.67 1.27
N ILE A 36 -15.77 6.90 1.90
CA ILE A 36 -16.09 5.64 2.58
C ILE A 36 -15.92 5.72 4.10
N ASP A 37 -15.73 6.89 4.65
CA ASP A 37 -15.69 7.08 6.10
C ASP A 37 -17.12 7.19 6.65
N THR A 38 -17.61 6.08 7.15
CA THR A 38 -18.98 5.98 7.72
C THR A 38 -19.01 6.17 9.24
N ARG A 39 -17.88 6.60 9.85
CA ARG A 39 -17.83 6.83 11.29
C ARG A 39 -18.65 8.06 11.65
N THR A 40 -19.46 7.93 12.71
CA THR A 40 -20.12 9.09 13.34
C THR A 40 -19.09 9.93 14.11
N LYS A 41 -19.47 11.14 14.50
CA LYS A 41 -18.62 12.00 15.36
C LYS A 41 -18.26 11.31 16.67
N GLU A 42 -19.19 10.54 17.25
CA GLU A 42 -18.99 9.80 18.48
C GLU A 42 -17.93 8.71 18.31
N LEU A 43 -17.98 7.95 17.21
CA LEU A 43 -16.97 6.93 16.90
C LEU A 43 -15.58 7.54 16.66
N ILE A 44 -15.53 8.69 15.99
CA ILE A 44 -14.26 9.43 15.79
C ILE A 44 -13.70 9.88 17.14
N ASN A 45 -14.53 10.43 18.02
CA ASN A 45 -14.13 10.88 19.36
C ASN A 45 -13.69 9.72 20.26
N GLN A 46 -14.21 8.52 20.04
CA GLN A 46 -13.77 7.29 20.70
C GLN A 46 -12.48 6.71 20.11
N GLY A 47 -11.90 7.34 19.10
CA GLY A 47 -10.65 6.89 18.47
C GLY A 47 -10.81 5.70 17.54
N VAL A 48 -12.03 5.39 17.08
CA VAL A 48 -12.26 4.32 16.11
C VAL A 48 -11.53 4.63 14.80
N ARG A 49 -10.77 3.68 14.30
CA ARG A 49 -9.95 3.82 13.08
C ARG A 49 -10.83 3.90 11.82
N PRO A 50 -10.45 4.72 10.82
CA PRO A 50 -11.10 4.71 9.51
C PRO A 50 -10.72 3.44 8.75
N ARG A 51 -11.62 2.92 7.92
CA ARG A 51 -11.35 1.71 7.13
C ARG A 51 -10.38 1.94 5.97
N VAL A 52 -10.24 3.18 5.49
CA VAL A 52 -9.15 3.59 4.59
C VAL A 52 -7.99 4.06 5.44
N TRP A 53 -6.95 3.26 5.48
CA TRP A 53 -5.91 3.44 6.48
C TRP A 53 -4.52 3.08 5.96
N PHE A 54 -3.49 3.76 6.43
CA PHE A 54 -2.10 3.48 6.09
C PHE A 54 -1.55 2.29 6.89
N GLY A 55 -1.99 2.11 8.12
CA GLY A 55 -1.56 1.07 9.06
C GLY A 55 -1.16 1.66 10.40
N GLU A 56 -0.87 0.81 11.37
CA GLU A 56 -0.46 1.21 12.72
C GLU A 56 1.05 1.32 12.87
N ARG A 57 1.78 0.34 12.33
CA ARG A 57 3.23 0.20 12.51
C ARG A 57 3.83 -0.67 11.42
N TRP A 58 5.14 -0.74 11.37
CA TRP A 58 5.81 -1.78 10.61
C TRP A 58 5.41 -3.16 11.14
N ILE A 59 5.02 -4.04 10.23
CA ILE A 59 4.71 -5.43 10.57
C ILE A 59 5.99 -6.25 10.73
N THR A 60 5.97 -7.24 11.60
CA THR A 60 7.08 -8.16 11.85
C THR A 60 6.78 -9.58 11.39
N SER A 61 5.51 -9.87 11.13
CA SER A 61 5.04 -11.17 10.64
C SER A 61 3.80 -11.03 9.76
N VAL A 62 3.51 -12.09 9.00
CA VAL A 62 2.26 -12.19 8.22
C VAL A 62 1.03 -12.14 9.15
N PHE A 63 1.14 -12.68 10.35
CA PHE A 63 0.08 -12.64 11.35
C PHE A 63 -0.32 -11.21 11.72
N ASP A 64 0.66 -10.31 11.88
CA ASP A 64 0.41 -8.90 12.23
C ASP A 64 -0.55 -8.20 11.23
N LEU A 65 -0.50 -8.59 9.95
CA LEU A 65 -1.37 -8.01 8.91
C LEU A 65 -2.85 -8.25 9.18
N PHE A 66 -3.18 -9.43 9.65
CA PHE A 66 -4.56 -9.86 9.88
C PHE A 66 -4.99 -9.59 11.33
N GLU A 67 -4.08 -9.70 12.30
CA GLU A 67 -4.32 -9.33 13.69
C GLU A 67 -4.77 -7.87 13.81
N GLU A 68 -4.10 -6.97 13.12
CA GLU A 68 -4.45 -5.55 13.09
C GLU A 68 -5.87 -5.30 12.58
N ASN A 69 -6.31 -6.09 11.58
CA ASN A 69 -7.67 -6.01 11.06
C ASN A 69 -8.70 -6.45 12.11
N VAL A 70 -8.46 -7.57 12.79
CA VAL A 70 -9.35 -8.10 13.82
C VAL A 70 -9.40 -7.17 15.05
N ARG A 71 -8.28 -6.58 15.41
CA ARG A 71 -8.16 -5.69 16.57
C ARG A 71 -8.94 -4.39 16.41
N TYR A 72 -8.93 -3.80 15.22
CA TYR A 72 -9.44 -2.43 15.01
C TYR A 72 -10.74 -2.34 14.24
N PHE A 73 -11.16 -3.41 13.57
CA PHE A 73 -12.34 -3.36 12.69
C PHE A 73 -13.32 -4.48 12.99
N SER A 74 -14.54 -4.11 13.32
CA SER A 74 -15.62 -5.08 13.42
C SER A 74 -16.01 -5.62 12.03
N PRO A 75 -16.47 -6.89 11.94
CA PRO A 75 -17.05 -7.40 10.70
C PRO A 75 -18.26 -6.57 10.26
N LEU A 76 -18.32 -6.22 8.96
CA LEU A 76 -19.47 -5.53 8.37
C LEU A 76 -20.50 -6.49 7.77
N LEU A 77 -20.01 -7.63 7.29
CA LEU A 77 -20.84 -8.62 6.60
C LEU A 77 -20.91 -9.87 7.48
N PRO A 78 -22.11 -10.22 8.00
CA PRO A 78 -22.26 -11.34 8.94
C PRO A 78 -22.36 -12.70 8.24
N GLU A 79 -22.25 -12.76 6.91
CA GLU A 79 -22.29 -14.01 6.17
C GLU A 79 -21.07 -14.85 6.45
N GLY A 80 -21.26 -16.12 6.73
CA GLY A 80 -20.18 -17.03 6.96
C GLY A 80 -20.51 -18.49 6.65
N ARG A 81 -19.51 -19.19 6.17
CA ARG A 81 -19.52 -20.64 6.06
C ARG A 81 -18.59 -21.22 7.13
N ALA A 82 -19.11 -22.10 7.94
CA ALA A 82 -18.35 -22.74 9.04
C ALA A 82 -17.45 -23.85 8.49
N ASP A 83 -16.41 -23.50 7.73
CA ASP A 83 -15.52 -24.49 7.10
C ASP A 83 -14.01 -24.28 7.36
N ALA A 84 -13.67 -23.30 8.21
CA ALA A 84 -12.29 -22.82 8.31
C ALA A 84 -11.28 -23.85 8.88
N GLY A 85 -11.71 -24.84 9.65
CA GLY A 85 -10.80 -25.77 10.32
C GLY A 85 -10.60 -27.11 9.63
N ALA A 86 -11.63 -27.65 9.01
CA ALA A 86 -11.63 -29.00 8.46
C ALA A 86 -10.65 -29.18 7.26
N PRO A 87 -10.56 -28.27 6.28
CA PRO A 87 -9.60 -28.40 5.19
C PRO A 87 -8.15 -28.43 5.68
N PHE A 88 -7.80 -27.57 6.63
CA PHE A 88 -6.44 -27.54 7.19
C PHE A 88 -6.05 -28.85 7.88
N MET A 89 -6.97 -29.48 8.60
CA MET A 89 -6.76 -30.77 9.27
C MET A 89 -6.55 -31.90 8.27
N ASN A 90 -7.09 -31.79 7.06
CA ASN A 90 -6.95 -32.75 5.99
C ASN A 90 -5.73 -32.49 5.07
N GLY A 91 -4.96 -31.43 5.32
CA GLY A 91 -3.84 -31.03 4.47
C GLY A 91 -4.24 -30.22 3.23
N ASP A 92 -5.50 -29.84 3.12
CA ASP A 92 -6.01 -29.00 2.03
C ASP A 92 -5.75 -27.52 2.32
N ASN A 93 -5.75 -26.68 1.27
CA ASN A 93 -5.68 -25.23 1.42
C ASN A 93 -7.00 -24.70 1.95
N PRO A 94 -7.06 -24.10 3.15
CA PRO A 94 -8.30 -23.53 3.68
C PRO A 94 -8.72 -22.31 2.87
N GLY A 95 -10.00 -22.18 2.55
CA GLY A 95 -10.56 -21.04 1.82
C GLY A 95 -10.54 -19.73 2.61
N LEU A 96 -10.50 -19.82 3.95
CA LEU A 96 -10.49 -18.69 4.89
C LEU A 96 -11.53 -17.62 4.51
N HIS A 97 -12.76 -18.05 4.21
CA HIS A 97 -13.80 -17.18 3.70
C HIS A 97 -14.07 -15.96 4.60
N TYR A 98 -14.15 -16.15 5.91
CA TYR A 98 -14.34 -15.04 6.85
C TYR A 98 -13.19 -14.04 6.87
N LEU A 99 -11.95 -14.54 6.79
CA LEU A 99 -10.77 -13.68 6.74
C LEU A 99 -10.79 -12.84 5.46
N ASN A 100 -11.08 -13.45 4.32
CA ASN A 100 -11.15 -12.76 3.04
C ASN A 100 -12.29 -11.74 3.00
N LEU A 101 -13.46 -12.11 3.52
CA LEU A 101 -14.62 -11.21 3.61
C LEU A 101 -14.33 -10.01 4.51
N HIS A 102 -13.77 -10.24 5.69
CA HIS A 102 -13.39 -9.18 6.62
C HIS A 102 -12.31 -8.27 6.03
N ASN A 103 -11.22 -8.85 5.51
CA ASN A 103 -10.13 -8.13 4.86
C ASN A 103 -10.62 -7.33 3.64
N GLY A 104 -11.61 -7.84 2.90
CA GLY A 104 -12.25 -7.16 1.79
C GLY A 104 -12.94 -5.84 2.15
N THR A 105 -13.36 -5.68 3.41
CA THR A 105 -14.03 -4.48 3.93
C THR A 105 -13.07 -3.46 4.55
N ILE A 106 -11.77 -3.69 4.49
CA ILE A 106 -10.74 -2.80 5.03
C ILE A 106 -9.85 -2.37 3.87
N TRP A 107 -9.83 -1.07 3.59
CA TRP A 107 -9.17 -0.51 2.40
C TRP A 107 -7.81 0.08 2.76
N ARG A 108 -6.82 -0.82 2.98
CA ARG A 108 -5.43 -0.40 3.11
C ARG A 108 -4.86 -0.01 1.76
N TRP A 109 -3.94 0.93 1.75
CA TRP A 109 -3.23 1.34 0.53
C TRP A 109 -2.33 0.24 -0.04
N ASN A 110 -1.70 -0.54 0.81
CA ASN A 110 -1.08 -1.82 0.48
C ASN A 110 -1.82 -2.91 1.26
N ARG A 111 -2.65 -3.68 0.59
CA ARG A 111 -3.48 -4.70 1.22
C ARG A 111 -2.91 -6.09 0.99
N ALA A 112 -2.73 -6.85 2.05
CA ALA A 112 -2.42 -8.27 1.93
C ALA A 112 -3.68 -9.03 1.48
N ILE A 113 -3.55 -9.87 0.46
CA ILE A 113 -4.62 -10.72 -0.07
C ILE A 113 -4.18 -12.16 0.11
N TYR A 114 -4.95 -12.93 0.84
CA TYR A 114 -4.83 -14.39 0.86
C TYR A 114 -5.62 -14.98 -0.31
N ASP A 115 -4.95 -15.81 -1.10
CA ASP A 115 -5.55 -16.49 -2.23
C ASP A 115 -5.36 -18.00 -2.07
N PRO A 116 -6.46 -18.75 -1.89
CA PRO A 116 -6.43 -20.22 -1.77
C PRO A 116 -6.41 -20.93 -3.13
N ALA A 117 -6.46 -20.18 -4.26
CA ALA A 117 -6.55 -20.77 -5.59
C ALA A 117 -5.20 -21.41 -6.02
N GLY A 118 -5.30 -22.51 -6.77
CA GLY A 118 -4.17 -23.25 -7.31
C GLY A 118 -3.65 -24.34 -6.39
N GLU A 119 -2.49 -24.91 -6.72
CA GLU A 119 -1.87 -26.01 -5.95
C GLU A 119 -1.33 -25.53 -4.60
N LEU A 120 -0.93 -24.26 -4.51
CA LEU A 120 -0.41 -23.66 -3.29
C LEU A 120 -1.15 -22.35 -2.99
N SER A 121 -1.69 -22.26 -1.78
CA SER A 121 -2.20 -20.97 -1.27
C SER A 121 -1.05 -19.98 -1.12
N HIS A 122 -1.33 -18.71 -1.40
CA HIS A 122 -0.31 -17.67 -1.29
C HIS A 122 -0.88 -16.35 -0.74
N ILE A 123 0.02 -15.48 -0.32
CA ILE A 123 -0.30 -14.11 0.03
C ILE A 123 0.38 -13.19 -0.97
N ARG A 124 -0.38 -12.26 -1.52
CA ARG A 124 0.13 -11.19 -2.38
C ARG A 124 -0.20 -9.81 -1.82
N VAL A 125 0.53 -8.81 -2.27
CA VAL A 125 0.24 -7.41 -1.96
C VAL A 125 -0.57 -6.79 -3.09
N GLU A 126 -1.76 -6.29 -2.78
CA GLU A 126 -2.51 -5.41 -3.65
C GLU A 126 -2.03 -3.98 -3.43
N ASN A 127 -1.31 -3.42 -4.39
CA ASN A 127 -0.89 -2.02 -4.35
C ASN A 127 -2.02 -1.14 -4.91
N ARG A 128 -2.55 -0.24 -4.07
CA ARG A 128 -3.62 0.70 -4.42
C ARG A 128 -3.14 2.14 -4.50
N LEU A 129 -1.83 2.34 -4.37
CA LEU A 129 -1.21 3.66 -4.32
C LEU A 129 -1.16 4.30 -5.69
N LEU A 130 -0.76 3.52 -6.70
CA LEU A 130 -0.63 4.00 -8.07
C LEU A 130 -1.97 4.44 -8.63
N PRO A 131 -2.09 5.68 -9.11
CA PRO A 131 -3.25 6.12 -9.88
C PRO A 131 -3.25 5.51 -11.29
N ALA A 132 -4.35 5.67 -12.00
CA ALA A 132 -4.38 5.38 -13.42
C ALA A 132 -3.57 6.44 -14.16
N GLY A 133 -2.49 6.04 -14.83
CA GLY A 133 -1.71 6.94 -15.66
C GLY A 133 -2.50 7.41 -16.88
N PRO A 134 -2.16 8.56 -17.47
CA PRO A 134 -2.88 9.13 -18.60
C PRO A 134 -2.75 8.29 -19.89
N THR A 135 -1.71 7.49 -20.01
CA THR A 135 -1.52 6.57 -21.14
C THR A 135 -1.15 5.17 -20.67
N VAL A 136 -1.25 4.18 -21.55
CA VAL A 136 -0.77 2.81 -21.27
C VAL A 136 0.73 2.80 -20.94
N LYS A 137 1.50 3.67 -21.60
CA LYS A 137 2.94 3.78 -21.35
C LYS A 137 3.23 4.22 -19.91
N ASP A 138 2.48 5.20 -19.42
CA ASP A 138 2.62 5.65 -18.02
C ASP A 138 2.25 4.55 -17.03
N LEU A 139 1.15 3.83 -17.29
CA LEU A 139 0.74 2.70 -16.44
C LEU A 139 1.83 1.60 -16.37
N VAL A 140 2.44 1.28 -17.52
CA VAL A 140 3.51 0.28 -17.57
C VAL A 140 4.76 0.79 -16.87
N ALA A 141 5.13 2.06 -17.07
CA ALA A 141 6.28 2.67 -16.40
C ALA A 141 6.10 2.70 -14.87
N ASP A 142 4.93 3.10 -14.38
CA ASP A 142 4.60 3.09 -12.95
C ASP A 142 4.68 1.68 -12.35
N ALA A 143 4.17 0.69 -13.07
CA ALA A 143 4.25 -0.71 -12.65
C ALA A 143 5.70 -1.21 -12.63
N ALA A 144 6.47 -0.92 -13.67
CA ALA A 144 7.89 -1.30 -13.77
C ALA A 144 8.69 -0.69 -12.62
N PHE A 145 8.51 0.61 -12.38
CA PHE A 145 9.15 1.30 -11.26
C PHE A 145 8.81 0.66 -9.91
N TYR A 146 7.53 0.33 -9.69
CA TYR A 146 7.09 -0.35 -8.48
C TYR A 146 7.73 -1.73 -8.31
N TYR A 147 7.64 -2.59 -9.32
CA TYR A 147 8.18 -3.96 -9.24
C TYR A 147 9.68 -3.96 -9.07
N GLY A 148 10.38 -3.12 -9.82
CA GLY A 148 11.82 -2.97 -9.72
C GLY A 148 12.26 -2.54 -8.31
N LEU A 149 11.65 -1.47 -7.78
CA LEU A 149 11.97 -1.00 -6.43
C LEU A 149 11.64 -2.03 -5.34
N VAL A 150 10.49 -2.67 -5.39
CA VAL A 150 10.12 -3.68 -4.39
C VAL A 150 11.11 -4.85 -4.42
N LYS A 151 11.51 -5.29 -5.61
CA LYS A 151 12.51 -6.35 -5.77
C LYS A 151 13.88 -5.93 -5.23
N ALA A 152 14.40 -4.81 -5.65
CA ALA A 152 15.71 -4.32 -5.24
C ALA A 152 15.79 -4.06 -3.73
N LEU A 153 14.81 -3.33 -3.19
CA LEU A 153 14.75 -3.01 -1.76
C LEU A 153 14.50 -4.25 -0.89
N GLY A 154 13.74 -5.23 -1.41
CA GLY A 154 13.50 -6.51 -0.73
C GLY A 154 14.74 -7.39 -0.61
N ASN A 155 15.69 -7.25 -1.52
CA ASN A 155 16.94 -7.99 -1.53
C ASN A 155 18.04 -7.34 -0.64
N GLN A 156 17.83 -6.13 -0.13
CA GLN A 156 18.82 -5.45 0.69
C GLN A 156 19.01 -6.17 2.04
N THR A 157 20.26 -6.34 2.46
CA THR A 157 20.63 -6.90 3.78
C THR A 157 20.04 -6.09 4.94
N ARG A 158 19.94 -4.78 4.79
CA ARG A 158 19.29 -3.87 5.74
C ARG A 158 18.06 -3.25 5.07
N PRO A 159 16.86 -3.77 5.33
CA PRO A 159 15.66 -3.30 4.66
C PRO A 159 15.34 -1.84 5.02
N VAL A 160 14.73 -1.13 4.08
CA VAL A 160 14.37 0.30 4.22
C VAL A 160 13.54 0.56 5.48
N TRP A 161 12.58 -0.30 5.78
CA TRP A 161 11.71 -0.15 6.96
C TRP A 161 12.47 -0.15 8.30
N SER A 162 13.68 -0.73 8.37
CA SER A 162 14.51 -0.70 9.57
C SER A 162 15.25 0.63 9.80
N ARG A 163 15.21 1.51 8.79
CA ARG A 163 15.93 2.80 8.75
C ARG A 163 15.01 4.00 8.50
N LEU A 164 13.72 3.74 8.29
CA LEU A 164 12.68 4.74 8.12
C LEU A 164 11.58 4.48 9.14
N SER A 165 11.18 5.46 9.92
CA SER A 165 10.08 5.28 10.85
C SER A 165 8.74 5.12 10.10
N PHE A 166 7.79 4.44 10.70
CA PHE A 166 6.47 4.24 10.09
C PHE A 166 5.74 5.57 9.91
N GLU A 167 5.90 6.47 10.88
CA GLU A 167 5.35 7.82 10.86
C GLU A 167 5.95 8.64 9.73
N ALA A 168 7.26 8.52 9.48
CA ALA A 168 7.91 9.17 8.34
C ALA A 168 7.36 8.64 7.02
N ALA A 169 7.20 7.33 6.87
CA ALA A 169 6.58 6.74 5.67
C ALA A 169 5.15 7.25 5.44
N ASN A 170 4.36 7.40 6.50
CA ASN A 170 3.01 7.95 6.41
C ASN A 170 3.03 9.46 6.07
N ARG A 171 3.95 10.25 6.65
CA ARG A 171 4.13 11.65 6.27
C ARG A 171 4.52 11.79 4.81
N ASN A 172 5.47 10.98 4.34
CA ASN A 172 5.89 10.93 2.94
C ASN A 172 4.73 10.64 2.00
N PHE A 173 3.87 9.67 2.37
CA PHE A 173 2.67 9.34 1.59
C PHE A 173 1.72 10.53 1.45
N ILE A 174 1.46 11.23 2.53
CA ILE A 174 0.59 12.42 2.51
C ILE A 174 1.25 13.58 1.74
N ALA A 175 2.56 13.79 1.92
CA ALA A 175 3.30 14.82 1.20
C ALA A 175 3.28 14.55 -0.32
N GLY A 176 3.57 13.30 -0.74
CA GLY A 176 3.52 12.88 -2.13
C GLY A 176 2.15 13.07 -2.77
N ALA A 177 1.08 12.68 -2.06
CA ALA A 177 -0.28 12.86 -2.54
C ALA A 177 -0.67 14.35 -2.67
N ARG A 178 -0.22 15.19 -1.74
CA ARG A 178 -0.56 16.62 -1.72
C ARG A 178 0.21 17.42 -2.76
N ASN A 179 1.50 17.19 -2.87
CA ASN A 179 2.42 18.05 -3.62
C ASN A 179 2.98 17.37 -4.90
N GLY A 180 2.65 16.07 -5.14
CA GLY A 180 3.15 15.35 -6.30
C GLY A 180 4.67 15.35 -6.36
N ILE A 181 5.23 15.54 -7.56
CA ILE A 181 6.67 15.54 -7.80
C ILE A 181 7.43 16.66 -7.05
N GLU A 182 6.74 17.71 -6.64
CA GLU A 182 7.28 18.81 -5.85
C GLU A 182 7.38 18.51 -4.35
N ALA A 183 6.96 17.30 -3.92
CA ALA A 183 7.02 16.91 -2.53
C ALA A 183 8.46 16.73 -2.04
N GLU A 184 8.66 17.02 -0.75
CA GLU A 184 9.83 16.61 0.00
C GLU A 184 9.48 15.38 0.85
N VAL A 185 10.38 14.41 0.90
CA VAL A 185 10.21 13.15 1.65
C VAL A 185 11.44 12.86 2.50
N GLU A 186 11.22 12.21 3.62
CA GLU A 186 12.29 11.68 4.45
C GLU A 186 12.78 10.35 3.87
N TRP A 187 14.07 10.26 3.57
CA TRP A 187 14.66 9.03 3.04
C TRP A 187 15.88 8.59 3.88
N PRO A 188 16.04 7.28 4.13
CA PRO A 188 17.17 6.78 4.90
C PRO A 188 18.51 7.26 4.34
N THR A 189 19.39 7.73 5.20
CA THR A 189 20.73 8.25 4.89
C THR A 189 20.80 9.62 4.20
N LEU A 190 19.72 10.07 3.55
CA LEU A 190 19.67 11.37 2.86
C LEU A 190 18.97 12.45 3.67
N GLY A 191 18.16 12.06 4.70
CA GLY A 191 17.29 12.99 5.40
C GLY A 191 16.10 13.43 4.54
N THR A 192 15.70 14.69 4.65
CA THR A 192 14.64 15.27 3.82
C THR A 192 15.20 15.64 2.44
N VAL A 193 14.59 15.14 1.38
CA VAL A 193 15.04 15.31 0.01
C VAL A 193 13.85 15.51 -0.94
N PRO A 194 13.97 16.35 -1.99
CA PRO A 194 12.94 16.46 -3.02
C PRO A 194 12.71 15.11 -3.73
N VAL A 195 11.44 14.76 -3.93
CA VAL A 195 11.07 13.49 -4.59
C VAL A 195 11.68 13.37 -5.98
N ALA A 196 11.68 14.45 -6.76
CA ALA A 196 12.27 14.46 -8.10
C ALA A 196 13.75 14.05 -8.06
N GLU A 197 14.51 14.66 -7.15
CA GLU A 197 15.92 14.35 -6.98
C GLU A 197 16.16 12.91 -6.50
N LEU A 198 15.37 12.46 -5.52
CA LEU A 198 15.45 11.10 -5.01
C LEU A 198 15.13 10.07 -6.10
N ALA A 199 14.08 10.31 -6.89
CA ALA A 199 13.67 9.42 -7.97
C ALA A 199 14.75 9.35 -9.06
N GLU A 200 15.21 10.52 -9.56
CA GLU A 200 16.14 10.61 -10.68
C GLU A 200 17.53 10.06 -10.35
N LYS A 201 18.06 10.43 -9.19
CA LYS A 201 19.47 10.12 -8.85
C LYS A 201 19.66 8.75 -8.19
N TYR A 202 18.62 8.18 -7.60
CA TYR A 202 18.77 6.97 -6.77
C TYR A 202 17.77 5.87 -7.10
N LEU A 203 16.48 6.21 -7.28
CA LEU A 203 15.47 5.15 -7.29
C LEU A 203 15.22 4.58 -8.69
N LEU A 204 15.44 5.33 -9.76
CA LEU A 204 15.29 4.82 -11.12
C LEU A 204 16.36 3.77 -11.43
N GLU A 205 17.61 4.04 -11.10
CA GLU A 205 18.69 3.07 -11.26
C GLU A 205 18.44 1.80 -10.43
N LEU A 206 18.06 1.99 -9.15
CA LEU A 206 17.72 0.88 -8.27
C LEU A 206 16.53 0.06 -8.79
N ALA A 207 15.52 0.70 -9.38
CA ALA A 207 14.39 0.01 -9.99
C ALA A 207 14.82 -0.80 -11.22
N ALA A 208 15.69 -0.24 -12.08
CA ALA A 208 16.25 -0.94 -13.23
C ALA A 208 17.05 -2.18 -12.81
N GLU A 209 17.89 -2.08 -11.77
CA GLU A 209 18.61 -3.23 -11.20
C GLU A 209 17.62 -4.32 -10.71
N GLY A 210 16.54 -3.90 -10.05
CA GLY A 210 15.51 -4.82 -9.58
C GLY A 210 14.81 -5.55 -10.71
N LEU A 211 14.46 -4.86 -11.79
CA LEU A 211 13.83 -5.45 -13.00
C LEU A 211 14.81 -6.40 -13.70
N ALA A 212 16.05 -6.00 -13.88
CA ALA A 212 17.09 -6.85 -14.48
C ALA A 212 17.24 -8.17 -13.69
N SER A 213 17.12 -8.13 -12.36
CA SER A 213 17.16 -9.34 -11.52
C SER A 213 15.93 -10.25 -11.67
N LEU A 214 14.92 -9.82 -12.41
CA LEU A 214 13.71 -10.56 -12.77
C LEU A 214 13.69 -10.97 -14.25
N ASP A 215 14.82 -10.82 -14.95
CA ASP A 215 14.94 -11.07 -16.39
C ASP A 215 13.97 -10.22 -17.23
N VAL A 216 13.69 -9.00 -16.77
CA VAL A 216 12.90 -8.00 -17.50
C VAL A 216 13.84 -7.01 -18.16
N ASP A 217 13.71 -6.82 -19.48
CA ASP A 217 14.44 -5.82 -20.24
C ASP A 217 14.06 -4.40 -19.76
N THR A 218 15.06 -3.53 -19.55
CA THR A 218 14.91 -2.17 -19.01
C THR A 218 15.27 -1.09 -20.01
#